data_e76882f214246006b020ae76cb474391
#
_entry.id   e76882f214246006b020ae76cb474391
#
_cell.length_a   1.000
_cell.length_b   1.000
_cell.length_c   1.000
_cell.angle_alpha   90.00
_cell.angle_beta   90.00
_cell.angle_gamma   90.00
#
_symmetry.space_group_name_H-M   'P 1'
#
loop_
_entity.id
_entity.type
_entity.pdbx_description
1 polymer ?
#
loop_
_entity_poly.entity_id
_entity_poly.type
_entity_poly.pdbx_seq_one_letter_code
_entity_poly.pdbx_strand_id
1 'polypeptide(L)'
;MYEIKKRIEICSAHKLKLDYPSKCSNMHGHNWKIDVFLRSEKLNENGMIIDFDHIAQKLIDKLDHKILNDVLDFNPTAENLAKFVCDFFAPYCYKVIIEECEGNMASYSK
;
A
#
# COMPACT_ATOMS: atom_id res chain seq x y z
N MET A 1 0.88 -19.87 -14.42
CA MET A 1 1.03 -18.66 -13.56
C MET A 1 -0.33 -18.01 -13.37
N TYR A 2 -0.76 -17.88 -12.14
CA TYR A 2 -1.99 -17.16 -11.78
C TYR A 2 -1.64 -15.77 -11.31
N GLU A 3 -2.49 -14.81 -11.62
CA GLU A 3 -2.34 -13.42 -11.15
C GLU A 3 -3.67 -12.91 -10.62
N ILE A 4 -3.62 -12.15 -9.55
CA ILE A 4 -4.78 -11.44 -9.01
C ILE A 4 -4.42 -10.00 -8.74
N LYS A 5 -5.44 -9.15 -8.70
CA LYS A 5 -5.32 -7.76 -8.32
C LYS A 5 -6.40 -7.42 -7.31
N LYS A 6 -6.04 -6.75 -6.24
CA LYS A 6 -7.00 -6.24 -5.26
C LYS A 6 -6.80 -4.75 -5.09
N ARG A 7 -7.89 -3.98 -5.21
CA ARG A 7 -7.89 -2.56 -4.85
C ARG A 7 -8.43 -2.38 -3.44
N ILE A 8 -7.71 -1.65 -2.62
CA ILE A 8 -8.11 -1.29 -1.27
C ILE A 8 -8.03 0.23 -1.15
N GLU A 9 -9.03 0.82 -0.49
CA GLU A 9 -9.00 2.25 -0.16
C GLU A 9 -8.87 2.39 1.34
N ILE A 10 -7.93 3.23 1.77
CA ILE A 10 -7.73 3.55 3.19
C ILE A 10 -7.76 5.06 3.38
N CYS A 11 -8.18 5.49 4.56
CA CYS A 11 -8.15 6.88 4.97
C CYS A 11 -7.09 7.02 6.05
N SER A 12 -6.02 7.77 5.77
CA SER A 12 -4.91 7.90 6.72
C SER A 12 -4.18 9.21 6.52
N ALA A 13 -3.64 9.72 7.62
CA ALA A 13 -2.88 10.95 7.65
C ALA A 13 -1.38 10.67 7.66
N HIS A 14 -0.62 11.62 7.14
CA HIS A 14 0.83 11.58 7.21
C HIS A 14 1.40 13.00 7.20
N LYS A 15 2.66 13.11 7.60
CA LYS A 15 3.50 14.28 7.33
C LYS A 15 4.81 13.78 6.75
N LEU A 16 5.36 14.57 5.82
CA LEU A 16 6.61 14.22 5.17
C LEU A 16 7.77 14.93 5.84
N LYS A 17 8.86 14.20 6.03
CA LYS A 17 10.13 14.76 6.50
C LYS A 17 10.92 15.18 5.25
N LEU A 18 11.04 16.51 5.05
CA LEU A 18 11.65 17.09 3.85
C LEU A 18 12.78 18.02 4.24
N ASP A 19 13.76 18.16 3.35
CA ASP A 19 14.90 19.07 3.50
C ASP A 19 14.68 20.43 2.82
N TYR A 20 13.42 20.71 2.46
CA TYR A 20 12.99 21.99 1.88
C TYR A 20 11.62 22.37 2.44
N PRO A 21 11.25 23.67 2.42
CA PRO A 21 9.95 24.12 2.91
C PRO A 21 8.82 23.58 2.04
N SER A 22 7.81 22.99 2.68
CA SER A 22 6.63 22.46 1.99
C SER A 22 5.47 22.32 2.97
N LYS A 23 4.25 22.57 2.48
CA LYS A 23 3.03 22.27 3.24
C LYS A 23 2.89 20.79 3.58
N CYS A 24 3.54 19.91 2.81
CA CYS A 24 3.50 18.46 3.05
C CYS A 24 4.25 18.06 4.33
N SER A 25 5.04 18.95 4.91
CA SER A 25 5.64 18.74 6.23
C SER A 25 4.63 18.87 7.36
N ASN A 26 3.45 19.42 7.09
CA ASN A 26 2.35 19.47 8.05
C ASN A 26 1.49 18.22 7.94
N MET A 27 0.90 17.81 9.06
CA MET A 27 0.00 16.66 9.08
C MET A 27 -1.20 16.91 8.17
N HIS A 28 -1.48 15.97 7.27
CA HIS A 28 -2.61 16.03 6.36
C HIS A 28 -3.07 14.62 6.00
N GLY A 29 -4.31 14.48 5.54
CA GLY A 29 -4.90 13.19 5.25
C GLY A 29 -5.26 13.00 3.79
N HIS A 30 -5.33 11.75 3.39
CA HIS A 30 -5.75 11.32 2.05
C HIS A 30 -6.62 10.08 2.12
N ASN A 31 -7.42 9.89 1.08
CA ASN A 31 -8.05 8.61 0.79
C ASN A 31 -7.17 7.89 -0.23
N TRP A 32 -6.31 7.02 0.28
CA TRP A 32 -5.32 6.32 -0.52
C TRP A 32 -5.97 5.16 -1.25
N LYS A 33 -5.78 5.06 -2.56
CA LYS A 33 -6.18 3.89 -3.33
C LYS A 33 -4.96 3.05 -3.60
N ILE A 34 -5.02 1.79 -3.18
CA ILE A 34 -3.88 0.87 -3.24
C ILE A 34 -4.26 -0.32 -4.09
N ASP A 35 -3.58 -0.49 -5.23
CA ASP A 35 -3.74 -1.66 -6.08
C ASP A 35 -2.57 -2.61 -5.81
N VAL A 36 -2.91 -3.82 -5.36
CA VAL A 36 -1.93 -4.86 -5.03
C VAL A 36 -2.03 -5.97 -6.08
N PHE A 37 -0.90 -6.30 -6.70
CA PHE A 37 -0.81 -7.31 -7.75
C PHE A 37 0.00 -8.50 -7.23
N LEU A 38 -0.64 -9.66 -7.15
CA LEU A 38 -0.02 -10.89 -6.68
C LEU A 38 -0.01 -11.95 -7.77
N ARG A 39 1.00 -12.81 -7.75
CA ARG A 39 1.10 -13.92 -8.69
C ARG A 39 1.67 -15.16 -8.00
N SER A 40 1.31 -16.33 -8.51
CA SER A 40 1.81 -17.61 -8.01
C SER A 40 1.64 -18.69 -9.07
N GLU A 41 2.60 -19.62 -9.14
CA GLU A 41 2.48 -20.81 -9.98
C GLU A 41 1.41 -21.76 -9.45
N LYS A 42 1.15 -21.72 -8.15
CA LYS A 42 0.26 -22.67 -7.46
C LYS A 42 -0.82 -21.93 -6.69
N LEU A 43 -1.93 -22.59 -6.53
CA LEU A 43 -3.02 -22.15 -5.67
C LEU A 43 -3.00 -22.96 -4.36
N ASN A 44 -3.57 -22.37 -3.31
CA ASN A 44 -3.74 -23.07 -2.05
C ASN A 44 -4.88 -24.10 -2.17
N GLU A 45 -5.17 -24.80 -1.08
CA GLU A 45 -6.20 -25.87 -1.01
C GLU A 45 -7.61 -25.35 -1.31
N ASN A 46 -7.86 -24.04 -1.20
CA ASN A 46 -9.13 -23.42 -1.51
C ASN A 46 -9.18 -22.86 -2.94
N GLY A 47 -8.13 -23.06 -3.73
CA GLY A 47 -8.09 -22.58 -5.10
C GLY A 47 -7.75 -21.09 -5.23
N MET A 48 -7.02 -20.52 -4.27
CA MET A 48 -6.68 -19.11 -4.22
C MET A 48 -5.16 -18.90 -4.07
N ILE A 49 -4.66 -17.77 -4.54
CA ILE A 49 -3.33 -17.28 -4.15
C ILE A 49 -3.42 -16.80 -2.70
N ILE A 50 -4.27 -15.83 -2.47
CA ILE A 50 -4.69 -15.33 -1.14
C ILE A 50 -6.13 -14.87 -1.31
N ASP A 51 -6.95 -15.06 -0.31
CA ASP A 51 -8.32 -14.54 -0.29
C ASP A 51 -8.32 -13.01 -0.43
N PHE A 52 -9.12 -12.49 -1.34
CA PHE A 52 -9.23 -11.03 -1.54
C PHE A 52 -9.57 -10.29 -0.26
N ASP A 53 -10.46 -10.85 0.57
CA ASP A 53 -10.84 -10.22 1.84
C ASP A 53 -9.70 -10.22 2.84
N HIS A 54 -8.84 -11.25 2.83
CA HIS A 54 -7.67 -11.31 3.69
C HIS A 54 -6.63 -10.26 3.29
N ILE A 55 -6.45 -10.02 1.99
CA ILE A 55 -5.56 -8.96 1.50
C ILE A 55 -6.06 -7.61 2.02
N ALA A 56 -7.35 -7.34 1.82
CA ALA A 56 -7.96 -6.08 2.26
C ALA A 56 -7.83 -5.91 3.78
N GLN A 57 -8.18 -6.93 4.55
CA GLN A 57 -8.18 -6.84 6.01
C GLN A 57 -6.79 -6.60 6.58
N LYS A 58 -5.76 -7.23 6.02
CA LYS A 58 -4.38 -7.02 6.46
C LYS A 58 -3.93 -5.58 6.29
N LEU A 59 -4.26 -4.96 5.15
CA LEU A 59 -3.90 -3.56 4.91
C LEU A 59 -4.74 -2.61 5.76
N ILE A 60 -6.04 -2.86 5.88
CA ILE A 60 -6.93 -2.06 6.71
C ILE A 60 -6.44 -2.06 8.15
N ASP A 61 -6.14 -3.22 8.70
CA ASP A 61 -5.67 -3.33 10.09
C ASP A 61 -4.34 -2.61 10.31
N LYS A 62 -3.48 -2.61 9.31
CA LYS A 62 -2.15 -2.00 9.42
C LYS A 62 -2.17 -0.50 9.21
N LEU A 63 -2.96 0.00 8.24
CA LEU A 63 -2.80 1.34 7.69
C LEU A 63 -4.04 2.23 7.79
N ASP A 64 -5.26 1.66 7.89
CA ASP A 64 -6.48 2.45 7.81
C ASP A 64 -6.76 3.20 9.11
N HIS A 65 -7.22 4.44 9.00
CA HIS A 65 -7.53 5.30 10.15
C HIS A 65 -6.34 5.41 11.12
N LYS A 66 -5.15 5.55 10.54
CA LYS A 66 -3.89 5.69 11.28
C LYS A 66 -3.21 6.99 10.89
N ILE A 67 -2.26 7.41 11.72
CA ILE A 67 -1.22 8.35 11.33
C ILE A 67 -0.07 7.47 10.84
N LEU A 68 0.23 7.52 9.54
CA LEU A 68 1.22 6.61 8.94
C LEU A 68 2.60 6.74 9.60
N ASN A 69 2.95 7.94 10.04
CA ASN A 69 4.22 8.17 10.76
C ASN A 69 4.32 7.38 12.06
N ASP A 70 3.18 7.02 12.68
CA ASP A 70 3.17 6.28 13.94
C ASP A 70 3.33 4.77 13.74
N VAL A 71 2.95 4.26 12.56
CA VAL A 71 2.95 2.81 12.29
C VAL A 71 4.03 2.38 11.31
N LEU A 72 4.75 3.33 10.70
CA LEU A 72 5.84 3.08 9.76
C LEU A 72 7.11 3.75 10.28
N ASP A 73 8.26 3.14 10.04
CA ASP A 73 9.55 3.62 10.52
C ASP A 73 10.36 4.35 9.45
N PHE A 74 9.69 4.81 8.38
CA PHE A 74 10.31 5.53 7.27
C PHE A 74 9.45 6.72 6.89
N ASN A 75 10.01 7.62 6.06
CA ASN A 75 9.27 8.76 5.53
C ASN A 75 8.11 8.25 4.66
N PRO A 76 6.84 8.47 5.03
CA PRO A 76 5.71 7.83 4.40
C PRO A 76 5.28 8.51 3.10
N THR A 77 6.18 8.56 2.13
CA THR A 77 5.87 8.97 0.75
C THR A 77 5.07 7.86 0.06
N ALA A 78 4.39 8.21 -1.02
CA ALA A 78 3.67 7.23 -1.83
C ALA A 78 4.61 6.14 -2.36
N GLU A 79 5.83 6.52 -2.76
CA GLU A 79 6.84 5.59 -3.26
C GLU A 79 7.28 4.59 -2.19
N ASN A 80 7.62 5.08 -1.00
CA ASN A 80 8.03 4.22 0.11
C ASN A 80 6.89 3.33 0.59
N LEU A 81 5.67 3.86 0.59
CA LEU A 81 4.49 3.09 0.97
C LEU A 81 4.23 1.98 -0.05
N ALA A 82 4.39 2.24 -1.35
CA ALA A 82 4.23 1.22 -2.38
C ALA A 82 5.18 0.05 -2.18
N LYS A 83 6.46 0.34 -1.88
CA LYS A 83 7.44 -0.71 -1.59
C LYS A 83 7.08 -1.48 -0.33
N PHE A 84 6.69 -0.77 0.73
CA PHE A 84 6.28 -1.40 1.98
C PHE A 84 5.13 -2.39 1.76
N VAL A 85 4.10 -1.97 1.03
CA VAL A 85 2.94 -2.82 0.76
C VAL A 85 3.34 -4.05 -0.06
N CYS A 86 4.20 -3.87 -1.06
CA CYS A 86 4.68 -4.99 -1.86
C CYS A 86 5.43 -6.01 -1.00
N ASP A 87 6.32 -5.54 -0.13
CA ASP A 87 7.07 -6.40 0.78
C ASP A 87 6.17 -7.07 1.83
N PHE A 88 5.09 -6.38 2.22
CA PHE A 88 4.12 -6.89 3.19
C PHE A 88 3.42 -8.16 2.70
N PHE A 89 3.26 -8.30 1.39
CA PHE A 89 2.65 -9.47 0.76
C PHE A 89 3.66 -10.38 0.06
N ALA A 90 4.94 -10.31 0.45
CA ALA A 90 5.93 -11.24 -0.07
C ALA A 90 5.57 -12.68 0.31
N PRO A 91 5.87 -13.68 -0.52
CA PRO A 91 6.60 -13.60 -1.79
C PRO A 91 5.70 -13.38 -3.01
N TYR A 92 4.39 -13.21 -2.83
CA TYR A 92 3.43 -13.22 -3.95
C TYR A 92 3.33 -11.89 -4.67
N CYS A 93 3.47 -10.79 -3.94
CA CYS A 93 3.32 -9.46 -4.53
C CYS A 93 4.50 -9.12 -5.42
N TYR A 94 4.21 -8.68 -6.64
CA TYR A 94 5.24 -8.26 -7.59
C TYR A 94 5.10 -6.80 -8.01
N LYS A 95 3.96 -6.16 -7.71
CA LYS A 95 3.71 -4.76 -8.06
C LYS A 95 2.66 -4.16 -7.15
N VAL A 96 2.84 -2.90 -6.81
CA VAL A 96 1.85 -2.08 -6.09
C VAL A 96 1.76 -0.73 -6.76
N ILE A 97 0.54 -0.23 -6.95
CA ILE A 97 0.28 1.13 -7.39
C ILE A 97 -0.48 1.83 -6.26
N ILE A 98 -0.01 3.02 -5.90
CA ILE A 98 -0.66 3.85 -4.89
C ILE A 98 -1.05 5.17 -5.51
N GLU A 99 -2.33 5.51 -5.40
CA GLU A 99 -2.84 6.84 -5.71
C GLU A 99 -3.06 7.57 -4.38
N GLU A 100 -2.22 8.55 -4.09
CA GLU A 100 -2.31 9.35 -2.86
C GLU A 100 -3.56 10.23 -2.90
N CYS A 101 -3.75 10.93 -4.01
CA CYS A 101 -4.92 11.73 -4.33
C CYS A 101 -5.04 11.74 -5.85
N GLU A 102 -6.13 12.31 -6.37
CA GLU A 102 -6.33 12.35 -7.81
C GLU A 102 -5.13 13.00 -8.52
N GLY A 103 -4.55 12.26 -9.45
CA GLY A 103 -3.42 12.72 -10.26
C GLY A 103 -2.04 12.44 -9.68
N ASN A 104 -1.93 11.97 -8.43
CA ASN A 104 -0.65 11.69 -7.79
C ASN A 104 -0.52 10.19 -7.51
N MET A 105 0.25 9.51 -8.32
CA MET A 105 0.42 8.07 -8.22
C MET A 105 1.89 7.68 -8.17
N ALA A 106 2.17 6.62 -7.43
CA ALA A 106 3.47 5.98 -7.41
C ALA A 106 3.30 4.48 -7.58
N SER A 107 4.30 3.83 -8.14
CA SER A 107 4.29 2.38 -8.24
C SER A 107 5.64 1.81 -7.83
N TYR A 108 5.61 0.59 -7.33
CA TYR A 108 6.80 -0.21 -7.05
C TYR A 108 6.62 -1.58 -7.67
N SER A 109 7.65 -2.06 -8.36
CA SER A 109 7.68 -3.40 -8.95
C SER A 109 8.98 -4.10 -8.56
N LYS A 110 8.87 -5.40 -8.32
CA LYS A 110 10.05 -6.24 -8.13
C LYS A 110 10.64 -6.65 -9.47
#